data_e13b06b8743ae17178f111fa6412027a
#
_entry.id   e13b06b8743ae17178f111fa6412027a
#
_cell.length_a   1.000
_cell.length_b   1.000
_cell.length_c   1.000
_cell.angle_alpha   90.00
_cell.angle_beta   90.00
_cell.angle_gamma   90.00
#
_symmetry.space_group_name_H-M   'P 1'
#
loop_
_entity.id
_entity.type
_entity.pdbx_description
1 polymer ?
#
loop_
_entity_poly.entity_id
_entity_poly.type
_entity_poly.pdbx_seq_one_letter_code
_entity_poly.pdbx_strand_id
1 'polypeptide(L)'
;MSMTKLGLYTESYIEYLNSKHDDFKVLSHVIMPNHIHLIIAVNYLKNKHPHKQTPNNNVDVNEKMCEIAKQCGRLSSIISIFKSSVTKYAIKNDIHFGWQTRFYDRIIRDYNEFINIDNYIKNNVMNWKDDEFYPNRLHQ
;
A
#
# COMPACT_ATOMS: atom_id res chain seq x y z
N MET A 1 2.58 18.82 12.58
CA MET A 1 2.39 17.50 13.23
C MET A 1 3.74 16.82 13.31
N SER A 2 4.15 16.40 14.50
CA SER A 2 5.43 15.66 14.66
C SER A 2 5.17 14.16 14.58
N MET A 3 6.01 13.44 13.84
CA MET A 3 5.92 11.98 13.76
C MET A 3 6.33 11.30 15.07
N THR A 4 5.61 10.24 15.43
CA THR A 4 5.99 9.34 16.52
C THR A 4 7.19 8.47 16.13
N LYS A 5 7.84 7.81 17.09
CA LYS A 5 8.90 6.81 16.80
C LYS A 5 8.45 5.73 15.82
N LEU A 6 7.21 5.28 15.96
CA LEU A 6 6.63 4.29 15.04
C LEU A 6 6.44 4.87 13.64
N GLY A 7 5.97 6.12 13.54
CA GLY A 7 5.83 6.82 12.26
C GLY A 7 7.18 6.98 11.55
N LEU A 8 8.24 7.38 12.26
CA LEU A 8 9.58 7.50 11.71
C LEU A 8 10.14 6.14 11.23
N TYR A 9 9.90 5.08 11.98
CA TYR A 9 10.27 3.73 11.54
C TYR A 9 9.51 3.34 10.27
N THR A 10 8.23 3.61 10.22
CA THR A 10 7.36 3.29 9.07
C THR A 10 7.84 4.02 7.81
N GLU A 11 8.20 5.29 7.92
CA GLU A 11 8.81 6.08 6.84
C GLU A 11 10.09 5.42 6.32
N SER A 12 11.03 5.15 7.21
CA SER A 12 12.30 4.49 6.86
C SER A 12 12.10 3.11 6.24
N TYR A 13 11.08 2.39 6.66
CA TYR A 13 10.79 1.07 6.13
C TYR A 13 10.20 1.12 4.71
N ILE A 14 9.42 2.14 4.39
CA ILE A 14 8.96 2.40 3.02
C ILE A 14 10.15 2.66 2.10
N GLU A 15 11.12 3.49 2.53
CA GLU A 15 12.35 3.73 1.77
C GLU A 15 13.18 2.44 1.58
N TYR A 16 13.29 1.64 2.63
CA TYR A 16 13.95 0.33 2.57
C TYR A 16 13.28 -0.59 1.55
N LEU A 17 11.95 -0.71 1.55
CA LEU A 17 11.20 -1.51 0.58
C LEU A 17 11.46 -1.04 -0.86
N ASN A 18 11.47 0.26 -1.10
CA ASN A 18 11.77 0.84 -2.40
C ASN A 18 13.19 0.54 -2.88
N SER A 19 14.16 0.42 -1.97
CA SER A 19 15.55 0.09 -2.30
C SER A 19 15.77 -1.40 -2.54
N LYS A 20 15.00 -2.27 -1.89
CA LYS A 20 15.19 -3.73 -1.91
C LYS A 20 14.41 -4.45 -2.99
N HIS A 21 13.29 -3.89 -3.43
CA HIS A 21 12.39 -4.53 -4.35
C HIS A 21 12.35 -3.81 -5.69
N ASP A 22 12.53 -4.56 -6.78
CA ASP A 22 12.42 -4.04 -8.15
C ASP A 22 11.06 -4.30 -8.79
N ASP A 23 10.29 -5.19 -8.21
CA ASP A 23 9.00 -5.63 -8.71
C ASP A 23 7.83 -4.76 -8.24
N PHE A 24 8.07 -3.89 -7.27
CA PHE A 24 7.12 -2.85 -6.88
C PHE A 24 7.83 -1.60 -6.36
N LYS A 25 7.12 -0.48 -6.36
CA LYS A 25 7.56 0.78 -5.74
C LYS A 25 6.39 1.47 -5.05
N VAL A 26 6.66 2.03 -3.88
CA VAL A 26 5.76 3.00 -3.25
C VAL A 26 6.08 4.36 -3.87
N LEU A 27 5.15 4.88 -4.67
CA LEU A 27 5.33 6.13 -5.45
C LEU A 27 4.99 7.35 -4.61
N SER A 28 4.01 7.24 -3.74
CA SER A 28 3.55 8.31 -2.86
C SER A 28 2.99 7.71 -1.59
N HIS A 29 3.17 8.40 -0.48
CA HIS A 29 2.61 7.97 0.81
C HIS A 29 2.41 9.15 1.75
N VAL A 30 1.54 8.94 2.73
CA VAL A 30 1.42 9.79 3.90
C VAL A 30 1.08 8.95 5.13
N ILE A 31 1.77 9.22 6.22
CA ILE A 31 1.54 8.57 7.52
C ILE A 31 0.76 9.53 8.39
N MET A 32 -0.47 9.15 8.68
CA MET A 32 -1.39 9.89 9.53
C MET A 32 -1.45 9.26 10.93
N PRO A 33 -1.96 9.94 11.96
CA PRO A 33 -1.97 9.41 13.31
C PRO A 33 -2.68 8.07 13.50
N ASN A 34 -3.65 7.74 12.66
CA ASN A 34 -4.47 6.53 12.78
C ASN A 34 -4.62 5.74 11.47
N HIS A 35 -4.03 6.20 10.37
CA HIS A 35 -4.06 5.50 9.08
C HIS A 35 -2.88 5.91 8.19
N ILE A 36 -2.72 5.20 7.09
CA ILE A 36 -1.67 5.46 6.09
C ILE A 36 -2.30 5.37 4.71
N HIS A 37 -1.96 6.30 3.84
CA HIS A 37 -2.24 6.19 2.41
C HIS A 37 -0.97 5.87 1.64
N LEU A 38 -1.05 4.96 0.69
CA LEU A 38 0.06 4.53 -0.16
C LEU A 38 -0.41 4.46 -1.62
N ILE A 39 0.40 4.95 -2.55
CA ILE A 39 0.30 4.61 -3.97
C ILE A 39 1.42 3.61 -4.27
N ILE A 40 1.04 2.42 -4.70
CA ILE A 40 1.98 1.34 -5.00
C ILE A 40 1.90 1.01 -6.48
N ALA A 41 3.03 1.11 -7.17
CA ALA A 41 3.20 0.58 -8.53
C ALA A 41 3.79 -0.81 -8.46
N VAL A 42 3.14 -1.78 -9.08
CA VAL A 42 3.59 -3.17 -9.14
C VAL A 42 3.99 -3.50 -10.57
N ASN A 43 5.20 -4.03 -10.76
CA ASN A 43 5.72 -4.41 -12.08
C ASN A 43 5.53 -5.92 -12.29
N TYR A 44 4.54 -6.27 -13.10
CA TYR A 44 4.19 -7.67 -13.40
C TYR A 44 5.13 -8.35 -14.38
N LEU A 45 5.85 -7.60 -15.19
CA LEU A 45 6.72 -8.16 -16.23
C LEU A 45 7.95 -8.85 -15.64
N LYS A 46 8.41 -8.46 -14.47
CA LYS A 46 9.55 -9.08 -13.78
C LYS A 46 9.20 -10.38 -13.04
N ASN A 47 7.94 -10.67 -12.83
CA ASN A 47 7.47 -11.86 -12.10
C ASN A 47 7.03 -13.01 -13.03
N LYS A 48 7.33 -12.93 -14.32
CA LYS A 48 7.12 -14.05 -15.24
C LYS A 48 8.17 -15.12 -14.96
N HIS A 49 7.94 -16.00 -13.99
CA HIS A 49 8.51 -17.32 -14.05
C HIS A 49 7.98 -18.01 -15.32
N PRO A 50 8.85 -18.64 -16.12
CA PRO A 50 8.40 -19.33 -17.31
C PRO A 50 7.49 -20.50 -16.90
N HIS A 51 6.20 -20.27 -16.90
CA HIS A 51 5.24 -21.36 -16.86
C HIS A 51 5.29 -22.07 -18.21
N LYS A 52 5.63 -23.36 -18.17
CA LYS A 52 5.53 -24.25 -19.33
C LYS A 52 4.14 -24.07 -19.93
N GLN A 53 4.12 -23.56 -21.16
CA GLN A 53 2.90 -23.44 -21.95
C GLN A 53 2.43 -24.84 -22.32
N THR A 54 1.27 -25.24 -21.85
CA THR A 54 0.47 -26.29 -22.48
C THR A 54 -0.45 -25.61 -23.49
N PRO A 55 -0.48 -26.06 -24.76
CA PRO A 55 -1.33 -25.44 -25.78
C PRO A 55 -2.77 -25.92 -25.63
N ASN A 56 -3.66 -25.08 -25.10
CA ASN A 56 -5.09 -25.27 -25.18
C ASN A 56 -5.81 -23.96 -25.51
N ASN A 57 -6.57 -24.01 -26.61
CA ASN A 57 -7.20 -22.91 -27.32
C ASN A 57 -8.48 -22.35 -26.66
N ASN A 58 -8.45 -21.88 -25.42
CA ASN A 58 -9.51 -21.11 -24.78
C ASN A 58 -8.92 -20.06 -23.79
N VAL A 59 -8.01 -19.23 -24.28
CA VAL A 59 -6.99 -18.57 -23.48
C VAL A 59 -7.38 -17.17 -23.00
N ASP A 60 -8.39 -16.50 -23.57
CA ASP A 60 -8.46 -15.04 -23.43
C ASP A 60 -9.12 -14.55 -22.13
N VAL A 61 -10.12 -15.25 -21.59
CA VAL A 61 -10.83 -14.80 -20.37
C VAL A 61 -10.12 -15.30 -19.10
N ASN A 62 -9.57 -16.51 -19.14
CA ASN A 62 -8.88 -17.11 -18.01
C ASN A 62 -7.51 -16.46 -17.73
N GLU A 63 -6.80 -16.01 -18.76
CA GLU A 63 -5.49 -15.33 -18.56
C GLU A 63 -5.67 -13.98 -17.89
N LYS A 64 -6.65 -13.17 -18.32
CA LYS A 64 -6.95 -11.88 -17.67
C LYS A 64 -7.37 -12.05 -16.21
N MET A 65 -8.21 -13.05 -15.91
CA MET A 65 -8.63 -13.35 -14.54
C MET A 65 -7.47 -13.87 -13.69
N CYS A 66 -6.57 -14.70 -14.23
CA CYS A 66 -5.36 -15.14 -13.56
C CYS A 66 -4.39 -13.99 -13.31
N GLU A 67 -4.24 -13.06 -14.25
CA GLU A 67 -3.40 -11.88 -14.05
C GLU A 67 -3.96 -10.97 -12.96
N ILE A 68 -5.25 -10.69 -12.96
CA ILE A 68 -5.91 -9.90 -11.91
C ILE A 68 -5.75 -10.59 -10.54
N ALA A 69 -5.93 -11.90 -10.46
CA ALA A 69 -5.76 -12.66 -9.23
C ALA A 69 -4.30 -12.61 -8.73
N LYS A 70 -3.32 -12.72 -9.62
CA LYS A 70 -1.88 -12.56 -9.31
C LYS A 70 -1.57 -11.14 -8.83
N GLN A 71 -2.19 -10.14 -9.43
CA GLN A 71 -2.06 -8.74 -9.05
C GLN A 71 -2.58 -8.49 -7.64
N CYS A 72 -3.78 -8.94 -7.33
CA CYS A 72 -4.37 -8.84 -6.00
C CYS A 72 -3.54 -9.61 -4.95
N GLY A 73 -3.04 -10.79 -5.29
CA GLY A 73 -2.16 -11.59 -4.44
C GLY A 73 -0.83 -10.90 -4.16
N ARG A 74 -0.23 -10.23 -5.14
CA ARG A 74 1.04 -9.52 -4.95
C ARG A 74 0.86 -8.29 -4.06
N LEU A 75 -0.18 -7.49 -4.27
CA LEU A 75 -0.48 -6.35 -3.41
C LEU A 75 -0.71 -6.81 -1.96
N SER A 76 -1.49 -7.86 -1.75
CA SER A 76 -1.72 -8.42 -0.41
C SER A 76 -0.43 -8.87 0.26
N SER A 77 0.50 -9.46 -0.48
CA SER A 77 1.82 -9.85 0.01
C SER A 77 2.66 -8.65 0.43
N ILE A 78 2.69 -7.59 -0.37
CA ILE A 78 3.40 -6.34 -0.07
C ILE A 78 2.85 -5.71 1.21
N ILE A 79 1.54 -5.58 1.32
CA ILE A 79 0.88 -5.03 2.51
C ILE A 79 1.13 -5.91 3.74
N SER A 80 1.13 -7.23 3.59
CA SER A 80 1.43 -8.16 4.69
C SER A 80 2.86 -8.00 5.21
N ILE A 81 3.84 -7.92 4.31
CA ILE A 81 5.25 -7.68 4.66
C ILE A 81 5.39 -6.35 5.40
N PHE A 82 4.79 -5.30 4.88
CA PHE A 82 4.80 -3.97 5.47
C PHE A 82 4.20 -3.96 6.87
N LYS A 83 2.98 -4.47 7.03
CA LYS A 83 2.28 -4.54 8.32
C LYS A 83 3.06 -5.37 9.35
N SER A 84 3.62 -6.50 8.94
CA SER A 84 4.40 -7.39 9.82
C SER A 84 5.65 -6.70 10.36
N SER A 85 6.36 -5.95 9.53
CA SER A 85 7.56 -5.24 9.95
C SER A 85 7.25 -4.13 10.95
N VAL A 86 6.24 -3.32 10.69
CA VAL A 86 5.80 -2.26 11.61
C VAL A 86 5.32 -2.84 12.94
N THR A 87 4.57 -3.94 12.91
CA THR A 87 4.11 -4.63 14.12
C THR A 87 5.29 -5.17 14.95
N LYS A 88 6.27 -5.81 14.31
CA LYS A 88 7.47 -6.30 14.99
C LYS A 88 8.25 -5.18 15.67
N TYR A 89 8.39 -4.05 15.00
CA TYR A 89 9.04 -2.89 15.59
C TYR A 89 8.28 -2.36 16.81
N ALA A 90 6.94 -2.24 16.72
CA ALA A 90 6.10 -1.81 17.81
C ALA A 90 6.23 -2.73 19.03
N ILE A 91 6.17 -4.04 18.83
CA ILE A 91 6.34 -5.05 19.91
C ILE A 91 7.73 -4.92 20.55
N LYS A 92 8.78 -4.85 19.75
CA LYS A 92 10.17 -4.75 20.25
C LYS A 92 10.42 -3.50 21.10
N ASN A 93 9.67 -2.42 20.86
CA ASN A 93 9.82 -1.14 21.55
C ASN A 93 8.71 -0.85 22.55
N ASP A 94 7.92 -1.85 22.93
CA ASP A 94 6.78 -1.71 23.86
C ASP A 94 5.78 -0.61 23.47
N ILE A 95 5.57 -0.44 22.16
CA ILE A 95 4.61 0.51 21.63
C ILE A 95 3.26 -0.19 21.49
N HIS A 96 2.26 0.29 22.23
CA HIS A 96 0.89 -0.19 22.06
C HIS A 96 0.34 0.23 20.70
N PHE A 97 0.11 -0.73 19.82
CA PHE A 97 -0.24 -0.50 18.44
C PHE A 97 -1.05 -1.67 17.86
N GLY A 98 -2.04 -1.37 17.03
CA GLY A 98 -2.81 -2.36 16.30
C GLY A 98 -3.24 -1.83 14.93
N TRP A 99 -3.21 -2.70 13.93
CA TRP A 99 -3.74 -2.39 12.61
C TRP A 99 -5.27 -2.51 12.59
N GLN A 100 -5.90 -1.69 11.74
CA GLN A 100 -7.29 -1.94 11.37
C GLN A 100 -7.41 -3.29 10.63
N THR A 101 -8.54 -3.96 10.78
CA THR A 101 -8.77 -5.33 10.30
C THR A 101 -8.67 -5.43 8.77
N ARG A 102 -8.99 -4.37 8.04
CA ARG A 102 -9.02 -4.32 6.57
C ARG A 102 -8.26 -3.10 6.08
N PHE A 103 -7.78 -3.18 4.82
CA PHE A 103 -7.32 -2.03 4.07
C PHE A 103 -8.24 -1.83 2.87
N TYR A 104 -8.37 -0.59 2.43
CA TYR A 104 -9.11 -0.23 1.22
C TYR A 104 -8.11 -0.08 0.09
N ASP A 105 -8.38 -0.77 -1.03
CA ASP A 105 -7.57 -0.67 -2.23
C ASP A 105 -8.42 -0.19 -3.42
N ARG A 106 -7.77 0.55 -4.30
CA ARG A 106 -8.34 1.05 -5.53
C ARG A 106 -7.28 1.05 -6.62
N ILE A 107 -7.66 0.58 -7.80
CA ILE A 107 -6.78 0.62 -8.96
C ILE A 107 -6.84 2.01 -9.59
N ILE A 108 -5.67 2.65 -9.73
CA ILE A 108 -5.51 3.90 -10.48
C ILE A 108 -5.42 3.56 -11.96
N ARG A 109 -6.33 4.12 -12.77
CA ARG A 109 -6.53 3.72 -14.17
C ARG A 109 -5.86 4.64 -15.18
N ASP A 110 -5.65 5.90 -14.83
CA ASP A 110 -5.07 6.90 -15.71
C ASP A 110 -4.21 7.91 -14.95
N TYR A 111 -3.48 8.72 -15.71
CA TYR A 111 -2.58 9.71 -15.15
C TYR A 111 -3.29 10.84 -14.40
N ASN A 112 -4.46 11.25 -14.84
CA ASN A 112 -5.23 12.31 -14.15
C ASN A 112 -5.71 11.84 -12.79
N GLU A 113 -6.18 10.59 -12.69
CA GLU A 113 -6.55 9.98 -11.42
C GLU A 113 -5.34 9.87 -10.49
N PHE A 114 -4.18 9.46 -11.03
CA PHE A 114 -2.93 9.43 -10.26
C PHE A 114 -2.58 10.79 -9.66
N ILE A 115 -2.60 11.86 -10.46
CA ILE A 115 -2.29 13.22 -10.00
C ILE A 115 -3.27 13.69 -8.92
N ASN A 116 -4.56 13.39 -9.07
CA ASN A 116 -5.57 13.77 -8.08
C ASN A 116 -5.34 13.06 -6.74
N ILE A 117 -5.04 11.78 -6.77
CA ILE A 117 -4.77 10.99 -5.56
C ILE A 117 -3.43 11.40 -4.92
N ASP A 118 -2.39 11.62 -5.72
CA ASP A 118 -1.10 12.08 -5.24
C ASP A 118 -1.18 13.44 -4.54
N ASN A 119 -1.92 14.37 -5.13
CA ASN A 119 -2.19 15.67 -4.52
C ASN A 119 -3.00 15.53 -3.22
N TYR A 120 -4.00 14.65 -3.19
CA TYR A 120 -4.74 14.35 -1.97
C TYR A 120 -3.82 13.83 -0.87
N ILE A 121 -2.93 12.88 -1.18
CA ILE A 121 -1.97 12.33 -0.23
C ILE A 121 -1.02 13.41 0.30
N LYS A 122 -0.46 14.23 -0.58
CA LYS A 122 0.48 15.31 -0.21
C LYS A 122 -0.15 16.38 0.67
N ASN A 123 -1.42 16.68 0.45
CA ASN A 123 -2.14 17.71 1.21
C ASN A 123 -2.85 17.17 2.46
N ASN A 124 -2.84 15.86 2.68
CA ASN A 124 -3.61 15.21 3.74
C ASN A 124 -3.21 15.70 5.14
N VAL A 125 -1.93 15.91 5.39
CA VAL A 125 -1.45 16.41 6.70
C VAL A 125 -2.01 17.80 7.01
N MET A 126 -2.13 18.68 6.00
CA MET A 126 -2.67 20.03 6.16
C MET A 126 -4.18 20.00 6.43
N ASN A 127 -4.86 19.03 5.82
CA ASN A 127 -6.32 18.87 5.89
C ASN A 127 -6.76 17.84 6.96
N TRP A 128 -5.86 17.43 7.85
CA TRP A 128 -6.14 16.38 8.85
C TRP A 128 -7.41 16.62 9.67
N LYS A 129 -7.72 17.86 10.01
CA LYS A 129 -8.93 18.21 10.78
C LYS A 129 -10.23 17.96 10.01
N ASP A 130 -10.13 17.97 8.67
CA ASP A 130 -11.26 17.75 7.76
C ASP A 130 -11.36 16.29 7.30
N ASP A 131 -10.38 15.44 7.70
CA ASP A 131 -10.34 14.02 7.36
C ASP A 131 -11.49 13.25 8.04
N GLU A 132 -12.06 12.27 7.30
CA GLU A 132 -13.14 11.42 7.83
C GLU A 132 -12.72 10.59 9.05
N PHE A 133 -11.42 10.29 9.18
CA PHE A 133 -10.84 9.54 10.30
C PHE A 133 -10.41 10.42 11.48
N TYR A 134 -10.70 11.72 11.43
CA TYR A 134 -10.36 12.60 12.54
C TYR A 134 -11.22 12.27 13.78
N PRO A 135 -10.62 12.04 14.96
CA PRO A 135 -11.32 11.48 16.13
C PRO A 135 -12.55 12.26 16.61
N ASN A 136 -12.60 13.57 16.36
CA ASN A 136 -13.68 14.42 16.84
C ASN A 136 -14.91 14.47 15.92
N ARG A 137 -14.88 13.85 14.74
CA ARG A 137 -16.06 13.80 13.83
C ARG A 137 -17.13 12.79 14.26
N LEU A 138 -16.78 11.87 15.16
CA LEU A 138 -17.71 10.84 15.63
C LEU A 138 -18.70 11.32 16.71
N HIS A 139 -18.65 12.60 17.07
CA HIS A 139 -19.52 13.19 18.14
C HIS A 139 -20.38 14.36 17.65
N GLN A 140 -20.60 14.51 16.35
CA GLN A 140 -21.56 15.47 15.81
C GLN A 140 -22.70 14.79 15.08
#